data_12f025d7715db3137234ea9970fd90c8
#
_entry.id   12f025d7715db3137234ea9970fd90c8
#
_cell.length_a   1.000
_cell.length_b   1.000
_cell.length_c   1.000
_cell.angle_alpha   90.00
_cell.angle_beta   90.00
_cell.angle_gamma   90.00
#
_symmetry.space_group_name_H-M   'P 1'
#
loop_
_entity.id
_entity.type
_entity.pdbx_description
1 polymer ?
#
loop_
_entity_poly.entity_id
_entity_poly.type
_entity_poly.pdbx_seq_one_letter_code
_entity_poly.pdbx_strand_id
1 'polypeptide(L)'
;MTKKTTFILLVLALALFLSLNYIQAGERFIDNGDGTVTDTLTNLMWAKDDNMGDITWHDAVVYCKTPPIAGYKYSNWRMPTIEELKTLYDEDSTGYETVCGLGVKIYPNIVLTCAWVWASDTQAISAFAFSFRKGYKYSTLRLNKKSFRALPVRNLE
;
A
#
# COMPACT_ATOMS: atom_id res chain seq x y z
N MET A 1 -43.90 -36.54 1.02
CA MET A 1 -43.33 -35.21 1.30
C MET A 1 -44.22 -34.19 0.61
N THR A 2 -44.76 -33.22 1.35
CA THR A 2 -45.68 -32.23 0.77
C THR A 2 -44.86 -31.14 0.03
N LYS A 3 -45.46 -30.55 -1.03
CA LYS A 3 -44.83 -29.49 -1.84
C LYS A 3 -44.28 -28.35 -0.99
N LYS A 4 -44.87 -28.07 0.19
CA LYS A 4 -44.38 -27.05 1.14
C LYS A 4 -43.05 -27.43 1.79
N THR A 5 -42.84 -28.72 2.12
CA THR A 5 -41.58 -29.17 2.75
C THR A 5 -40.41 -29.11 1.75
N THR A 6 -40.67 -29.42 0.47
CA THR A 6 -39.67 -29.35 -0.59
C THR A 6 -39.26 -27.91 -0.86
N PHE A 7 -40.23 -26.95 -0.85
CA PHE A 7 -39.95 -25.52 -1.07
C PHE A 7 -39.12 -24.94 0.08
N ILE A 8 -39.41 -25.29 1.34
CA ILE A 8 -38.63 -24.81 2.51
C ILE A 8 -37.19 -25.34 2.48
N LEU A 9 -36.99 -26.61 2.10
CA LEU A 9 -35.66 -27.19 1.96
C LEU A 9 -34.85 -26.52 0.83
N LEU A 10 -35.50 -26.13 -0.28
CA LEU A 10 -34.85 -25.43 -1.39
C LEU A 10 -34.43 -24.02 -1.01
N VAL A 11 -35.25 -23.28 -0.25
CA VAL A 11 -34.93 -21.93 0.24
C VAL A 11 -33.80 -21.97 1.26
N LEU A 12 -33.80 -22.95 2.16
CA LEU A 12 -32.69 -23.14 3.12
C LEU A 12 -31.37 -23.51 2.44
N ALA A 13 -31.40 -24.36 1.42
CA ALA A 13 -30.23 -24.74 0.63
C ALA A 13 -29.67 -23.52 -0.15
N LEU A 14 -30.56 -22.70 -0.73
CA LEU A 14 -30.15 -21.46 -1.44
C LEU A 14 -29.56 -20.43 -0.48
N ALA A 15 -30.12 -20.26 0.72
CA ALA A 15 -29.60 -19.40 1.76
C ALA A 15 -28.23 -19.87 2.27
N LEU A 16 -28.02 -21.19 2.42
CA LEU A 16 -26.70 -21.75 2.74
C LEU A 16 -25.68 -21.53 1.63
N PHE A 17 -26.07 -21.68 0.36
CA PHE A 17 -25.19 -21.42 -0.80
C PHE A 17 -24.81 -19.94 -0.89
N LEU A 18 -25.73 -19.02 -0.61
CA LEU A 18 -25.46 -17.58 -0.59
C LEU A 18 -24.54 -17.19 0.57
N SER A 19 -24.69 -17.82 1.74
CA SER A 19 -23.79 -17.58 2.89
C SER A 19 -22.38 -18.14 2.69
N LEU A 20 -22.23 -19.25 1.96
CA LEU A 20 -20.91 -19.82 1.62
C LEU A 20 -20.13 -18.96 0.62
N ASN A 21 -20.80 -18.20 -0.25
CA ASN A 21 -20.13 -17.27 -1.18
C ASN A 21 -19.81 -15.91 -0.52
N TYR A 22 -20.29 -15.63 0.68
CA TYR A 22 -19.95 -14.41 1.45
C TYR A 22 -18.67 -14.57 2.30
N ILE A 23 -18.11 -15.79 2.34
CA ILE A 23 -16.87 -16.07 3.06
C ILE A 23 -15.72 -16.06 2.08
N GLN A 24 -14.94 -15.01 2.14
CA GLN A 24 -13.60 -14.79 1.58
C GLN A 24 -13.49 -13.76 0.45
N ALA A 25 -13.93 -12.53 0.69
CA ALA A 25 -13.06 -11.43 0.28
C ALA A 25 -11.93 -11.40 1.32
N GLY A 26 -10.84 -12.11 1.07
CA GLY A 26 -9.66 -12.08 1.91
C GLY A 26 -9.22 -10.63 2.09
N GLU A 27 -8.73 -10.27 3.26
CA GLU A 27 -8.20 -8.93 3.53
C GLU A 27 -7.16 -8.59 2.46
N ARG A 28 -7.32 -7.45 1.77
CA ARG A 28 -6.41 -7.04 0.70
C ARG A 28 -4.98 -6.85 1.22
N PHE A 29 -4.84 -6.18 2.37
CA PHE A 29 -3.55 -5.89 2.98
C PHE A 29 -3.33 -6.75 4.21
N ILE A 30 -2.37 -7.67 4.15
CA ILE A 30 -2.01 -8.60 5.21
C ILE A 30 -0.72 -8.11 5.87
N ASP A 31 -0.78 -7.77 7.15
CA ASP A 31 0.42 -7.50 7.97
C ASP A 31 1.14 -8.83 8.26
N ASN A 32 2.36 -8.98 7.76
CA ASN A 32 3.15 -10.21 7.92
C ASN A 32 3.83 -10.33 9.30
N GLY A 33 3.73 -9.29 10.15
CA GLY A 33 4.31 -9.28 11.49
C GLY A 33 5.84 -9.12 11.53
N ASP A 34 6.49 -8.91 10.40
CA ASP A 34 7.94 -8.79 10.26
C ASP A 34 8.38 -7.42 9.71
N GLY A 35 7.50 -6.43 9.72
CA GLY A 35 7.72 -5.10 9.16
C GLY A 35 7.38 -5.01 7.66
N THR A 36 6.67 -6.00 7.14
CA THR A 36 6.16 -6.01 5.76
C THR A 36 4.66 -6.19 5.70
N VAL A 37 4.06 -5.74 4.59
CA VAL A 37 2.63 -5.87 4.29
C VAL A 37 2.47 -6.46 2.90
N THR A 38 1.69 -7.52 2.77
CA THR A 38 1.32 -8.12 1.48
C THR A 38 0.05 -7.48 0.94
N ASP A 39 0.09 -6.93 -0.27
CA ASP A 39 -1.09 -6.53 -1.05
C ASP A 39 -1.49 -7.67 -1.98
N THR A 40 -2.53 -8.40 -1.61
CA THR A 40 -3.01 -9.58 -2.36
C THR A 40 -3.64 -9.22 -3.69
N LEU A 41 -4.09 -7.98 -3.87
CA LEU A 41 -4.70 -7.51 -5.12
C LEU A 41 -3.67 -7.23 -6.20
N THR A 42 -2.52 -6.64 -5.82
CA THR A 42 -1.47 -6.23 -6.77
C THR A 42 -0.32 -7.23 -6.84
N ASN A 43 -0.32 -8.25 -5.99
CA ASN A 43 0.78 -9.21 -5.83
C ASN A 43 2.11 -8.53 -5.47
N LEU A 44 2.03 -7.49 -4.62
CA LEU A 44 3.16 -6.74 -4.12
C LEU A 44 3.36 -6.95 -2.62
N MET A 45 4.61 -6.84 -2.18
CA MET A 45 4.96 -6.73 -0.78
C MET A 45 5.55 -5.34 -0.53
N TRP A 46 5.04 -4.65 0.46
CA TRP A 46 5.43 -3.30 0.86
C TRP A 46 6.21 -3.32 2.18
N ALA A 47 7.11 -2.39 2.36
CA ALA A 47 7.53 -2.03 3.71
C ALA A 47 6.32 -1.51 4.48
N LYS A 48 6.19 -1.89 5.76
CA LYS A 48 5.12 -1.39 6.63
C LYS A 48 5.30 0.09 6.94
N ASP A 49 6.54 0.52 7.10
CA ASP A 49 6.90 1.89 7.45
C ASP A 49 7.75 2.52 6.33
N ASP A 50 7.66 3.86 6.19
CA ASP A 50 8.57 4.62 5.34
C ASP A 50 9.96 4.76 6.02
N ASN A 51 10.89 5.48 5.40
CA ASN A 51 12.24 5.71 5.92
C ASN A 51 12.30 6.68 7.13
N MET A 52 11.17 7.13 7.64
CA MET A 52 10.99 7.99 8.83
C MET A 52 11.72 9.35 8.80
N GLY A 53 12.31 9.75 7.69
CA GLY A 53 13.08 10.97 7.58
C GLY A 53 13.03 11.63 6.20
N ASP A 54 13.41 12.90 6.15
CA ASP A 54 13.54 13.65 4.91
C ASP A 54 14.63 13.04 4.02
N ILE A 55 14.32 12.73 2.77
CA ILE A 55 15.21 12.01 1.88
C ILE A 55 15.17 12.58 0.45
N THR A 56 16.34 12.68 -0.22
CA THR A 56 16.41 13.02 -1.65
C THR A 56 15.97 11.81 -2.50
N TRP A 57 15.66 12.07 -3.76
CA TRP A 57 15.30 10.97 -4.68
C TRP A 57 16.45 9.93 -4.83
N HIS A 58 17.70 10.40 -4.96
CA HIS A 58 18.86 9.49 -5.10
C HIS A 58 19.07 8.63 -3.87
N ASP A 59 18.98 9.22 -2.69
CA ASP A 59 19.10 8.47 -1.43
C ASP A 59 17.93 7.50 -1.24
N ALA A 60 16.71 7.87 -1.67
CA ALA A 60 15.54 7.03 -1.65
C ALA A 60 15.70 5.78 -2.56
N VAL A 61 16.33 5.95 -3.75
CA VAL A 61 16.68 4.80 -4.61
C VAL A 61 17.61 3.82 -3.88
N VAL A 62 18.63 4.34 -3.18
CA VAL A 62 19.58 3.51 -2.42
C VAL A 62 18.87 2.82 -1.25
N TYR A 63 18.10 3.58 -0.47
CA TYR A 63 17.32 3.05 0.67
C TYR A 63 16.37 1.92 0.24
N CYS A 64 15.63 2.12 -0.86
CA CYS A 64 14.67 1.12 -1.32
C CYS A 64 15.31 -0.18 -1.85
N LYS A 65 16.59 -0.19 -2.21
CA LYS A 65 17.27 -1.42 -2.67
C LYS A 65 17.62 -2.38 -1.53
N THR A 66 17.93 -1.85 -0.37
CA THR A 66 18.37 -2.62 0.80
C THR A 66 17.77 -2.05 2.09
N PRO A 67 16.44 -2.04 2.20
CA PRO A 67 15.79 -1.48 3.39
C PRO A 67 16.06 -2.36 4.61
N PRO A 68 16.24 -1.76 5.80
CA PRO A 68 16.51 -2.49 7.05
C PRO A 68 15.22 -3.08 7.65
N ILE A 69 14.52 -3.92 6.89
CA ILE A 69 13.25 -4.53 7.29
C ILE A 69 13.32 -6.05 7.18
N ALA A 70 12.47 -6.72 7.93
CA ALA A 70 12.37 -8.19 7.97
C ALA A 70 13.71 -8.90 8.17
N GLY A 71 14.67 -8.27 8.88
CA GLY A 71 16.02 -8.82 9.08
C GLY A 71 16.78 -9.11 7.78
N TYR A 72 16.53 -8.35 6.72
CA TYR A 72 17.05 -8.56 5.37
C TYR A 72 16.65 -9.90 4.74
N LYS A 73 15.56 -10.51 5.22
CA LYS A 73 15.06 -11.81 4.75
C LYS A 73 14.68 -11.81 3.26
N TYR A 74 14.20 -10.67 2.75
CA TYR A 74 13.71 -10.56 1.38
C TYR A 74 14.69 -9.77 0.50
N SER A 75 14.83 -10.20 -0.75
CA SER A 75 15.60 -9.52 -1.79
C SER A 75 14.71 -8.79 -2.79
N ASN A 76 15.32 -8.19 -3.82
CA ASN A 76 14.62 -7.54 -4.94
C ASN A 76 13.72 -6.36 -4.55
N TRP A 77 14.03 -5.71 -3.44
CA TRP A 77 13.40 -4.47 -3.06
C TRP A 77 13.74 -3.35 -4.03
N ARG A 78 12.81 -2.47 -4.28
CA ARG A 78 12.94 -1.34 -5.19
C ARG A 78 12.06 -0.18 -4.76
N MET A 79 12.30 0.98 -5.37
CA MET A 79 11.39 2.12 -5.30
C MET A 79 10.12 1.81 -6.09
N PRO A 80 8.92 2.17 -5.59
CA PRO A 80 7.66 1.99 -6.30
C PRO A 80 7.53 2.94 -7.49
N THR A 81 6.69 2.59 -8.44
CA THR A 81 6.20 3.50 -9.49
C THR A 81 5.06 4.38 -8.96
N ILE A 82 4.71 5.44 -9.69
CA ILE A 82 3.53 6.27 -9.37
C ILE A 82 2.24 5.45 -9.38
N GLU A 83 2.09 4.55 -10.35
CA GLU A 83 0.88 3.73 -10.43
C GLU A 83 0.77 2.74 -9.27
N GLU A 84 1.90 2.20 -8.79
CA GLU A 84 1.91 1.36 -7.59
C GLU A 84 1.54 2.17 -6.33
N LEU A 85 2.15 3.35 -6.13
CA LEU A 85 1.81 4.21 -4.99
C LEU A 85 0.33 4.61 -4.98
N LYS A 86 -0.23 4.89 -6.15
CA LYS A 86 -1.64 5.24 -6.30
C LYS A 86 -2.57 4.12 -5.78
N THR A 87 -2.17 2.85 -5.89
CA THR A 87 -2.99 1.74 -5.37
C THR A 87 -3.12 1.73 -3.86
N LEU A 88 -2.23 2.40 -3.15
CA LEU A 88 -2.26 2.54 -1.69
C LEU A 88 -3.10 3.72 -1.20
N TYR A 89 -3.51 4.63 -2.08
CA TYR A 89 -4.32 5.79 -1.71
C TYR A 89 -5.77 5.37 -1.49
N ASP A 90 -6.31 5.72 -0.32
CA ASP A 90 -7.70 5.48 0.04
C ASP A 90 -8.44 6.82 0.15
N GLU A 91 -9.17 7.18 -0.90
CA GLU A 91 -9.91 8.44 -0.98
C GLU A 91 -11.00 8.53 0.08
N ASP A 92 -11.60 7.40 0.45
CA ASP A 92 -12.70 7.31 1.42
C ASP A 92 -12.20 7.29 2.88
N SER A 93 -10.89 7.10 3.09
CA SER A 93 -10.29 7.12 4.42
C SER A 93 -10.45 8.47 5.09
N THR A 94 -10.74 8.48 6.38
CA THR A 94 -10.63 9.68 7.22
C THR A 94 -9.19 10.18 7.34
N GLY A 95 -8.23 9.28 7.08
CA GLY A 95 -6.81 9.56 7.18
C GLY A 95 -6.32 9.75 8.62
N TYR A 96 -5.06 10.12 8.73
CA TYR A 96 -4.43 10.52 10.01
C TYR A 96 -3.41 11.63 9.77
N GLU A 97 -3.08 12.36 10.84
CA GLU A 97 -2.02 13.37 10.83
C GLU A 97 -0.66 12.70 11.10
N THR A 98 0.29 12.93 10.20
CA THR A 98 1.65 12.41 10.31
C THR A 98 2.54 13.25 11.22
N VAL A 99 3.69 12.73 11.62
CA VAL A 99 4.67 13.45 12.45
C VAL A 99 5.21 14.74 11.81
N CYS A 100 5.11 14.87 10.49
CA CYS A 100 5.46 16.12 9.80
C CYS A 100 4.31 17.15 9.76
N GLY A 101 3.19 16.89 10.41
CA GLY A 101 2.03 17.79 10.50
C GLY A 101 1.15 17.82 9.24
N LEU A 102 1.28 16.84 8.35
CA LEU A 102 0.46 16.71 7.15
C LEU A 102 -0.47 15.50 7.27
N GLY A 103 -1.74 15.67 6.95
CA GLY A 103 -2.68 14.56 6.88
C GLY A 103 -2.42 13.67 5.67
N VAL A 104 -2.63 12.37 5.82
CA VAL A 104 -2.51 11.36 4.74
C VAL A 104 -3.73 10.46 4.72
N LYS A 105 -4.06 9.98 3.52
CA LYS A 105 -5.11 9.00 3.25
C LYS A 105 -4.46 7.78 2.59
N ILE A 106 -4.23 6.76 3.36
CA ILE A 106 -3.58 5.52 2.93
C ILE A 106 -4.31 4.34 3.55
N TYR A 107 -4.33 3.20 2.87
CA TYR A 107 -4.89 1.98 3.42
C TYR A 107 -4.20 1.63 4.75
N PRO A 108 -4.95 1.05 5.73
CA PRO A 108 -4.39 0.62 6.99
C PRO A 108 -3.26 -0.41 6.78
N ASN A 109 -2.45 -0.61 7.81
CA ASN A 109 -1.27 -1.49 7.83
C ASN A 109 0.00 -0.89 7.19
N ILE A 110 -0.07 0.23 6.45
CA ILE A 110 1.12 0.97 5.98
C ILE A 110 1.14 2.32 6.67
N VAL A 111 2.29 2.68 7.24
CA VAL A 111 2.46 3.90 8.05
C VAL A 111 3.41 4.85 7.34
N LEU A 112 2.92 6.06 7.08
CA LEU A 112 3.73 7.16 6.55
C LEU A 112 4.00 8.21 7.63
N THR A 113 5.23 8.70 7.69
CA THR A 113 5.63 9.78 8.59
C THR A 113 5.51 11.16 7.95
N CYS A 114 5.30 11.23 6.62
CA CYS A 114 4.94 12.45 5.90
C CYS A 114 4.17 12.13 4.61
N ALA A 115 3.66 13.16 3.93
CA ALA A 115 2.65 13.01 2.90
C ALA A 115 3.17 12.70 1.48
N TRP A 116 4.45 12.91 1.20
CA TRP A 116 5.03 12.75 -0.12
C TRP A 116 5.95 11.53 -0.18
N VAL A 117 5.67 10.59 -1.07
CA VAL A 117 6.51 9.40 -1.28
C VAL A 117 7.12 9.45 -2.68
N TRP A 118 8.45 9.32 -2.78
CA TRP A 118 9.17 9.26 -4.04
C TRP A 118 8.78 8.03 -4.86
N ALA A 119 8.67 8.23 -6.18
CA ALA A 119 8.50 7.17 -7.15
C ALA A 119 9.76 6.98 -8.00
N SER A 120 9.89 5.84 -8.64
CA SER A 120 10.96 5.53 -9.60
C SER A 120 10.87 6.32 -10.90
N ASP A 121 9.67 6.83 -11.20
CA ASP A 121 9.39 7.62 -12.41
C ASP A 121 10.16 8.94 -12.41
N THR A 122 10.79 9.26 -13.55
CA THR A 122 11.61 10.45 -13.69
C THR A 122 11.34 11.19 -15.00
N GLN A 123 11.67 12.48 -15.01
CA GLN A 123 11.62 13.33 -16.19
C GLN A 123 12.77 14.34 -16.16
N ALA A 124 13.73 14.21 -17.07
CA ALA A 124 14.94 15.05 -17.12
C ALA A 124 15.64 15.13 -15.75
N ILE A 125 15.77 16.33 -15.16
CA ILE A 125 16.39 16.57 -13.85
C ILE A 125 15.44 16.37 -12.67
N SER A 126 14.14 16.12 -12.94
CA SER A 126 13.09 15.94 -11.95
C SER A 126 12.77 14.46 -11.73
N ALA A 127 12.11 14.18 -10.62
CA ALA A 127 11.48 12.92 -10.32
C ALA A 127 10.04 13.14 -9.88
N PHE A 128 9.25 12.10 -9.93
CA PHE A 128 7.87 12.14 -9.45
C PHE A 128 7.77 11.63 -8.01
N ALA A 129 6.82 12.19 -7.29
CA ALA A 129 6.37 11.71 -6.00
C ALA A 129 4.85 11.66 -5.98
N PHE A 130 4.28 10.81 -5.13
CA PHE A 130 2.85 10.72 -4.90
C PHE A 130 2.45 11.41 -3.61
N SER A 131 1.39 12.21 -3.67
CA SER A 131 0.81 12.90 -2.51
C SER A 131 -0.28 12.07 -1.87
N PHE A 132 -0.01 11.47 -0.72
CA PHE A 132 -1.01 10.78 0.07
C PHE A 132 -1.99 11.72 0.81
N ARG A 133 -1.73 13.04 0.77
CA ARG A 133 -2.67 14.04 1.27
C ARG A 133 -3.84 14.27 0.33
N LYS A 134 -3.57 14.25 -1.00
CA LYS A 134 -4.54 14.67 -2.02
C LYS A 134 -4.72 13.71 -3.19
N GLY A 135 -4.01 12.57 -3.23
CA GLY A 135 -4.17 11.53 -4.23
C GLY A 135 -3.65 11.88 -5.63
N TYR A 136 -2.58 12.68 -5.76
CA TYR A 136 -2.03 13.03 -7.09
C TYR A 136 -0.50 12.91 -7.18
N LYS A 137 -0.01 12.72 -8.38
CA LYS A 137 1.43 12.75 -8.68
C LYS A 137 1.94 14.20 -8.74
N TYR A 138 3.16 14.40 -8.26
CA TYR A 138 3.84 15.68 -8.27
C TYR A 138 5.26 15.51 -8.81
N SER A 139 5.73 16.46 -9.65
CA SER A 139 7.09 16.48 -10.19
C SER A 139 7.91 17.56 -9.53
N THR A 140 9.11 17.21 -9.10
CA THR A 140 10.04 18.17 -8.47
C THR A 140 11.50 17.77 -8.68
N LEU A 141 12.43 18.67 -8.35
CA LEU A 141 13.86 18.39 -8.47
C LEU A 141 14.27 17.23 -7.56
N ARG A 142 15.12 16.32 -8.07
CA ARG A 142 15.62 15.14 -7.33
C ARG A 142 16.40 15.47 -6.06
N LEU A 143 16.88 16.72 -5.91
CA LEU A 143 17.60 17.20 -4.73
C LEU A 143 16.67 17.64 -3.59
N ASN A 144 15.39 17.83 -3.86
CA ASN A 144 14.43 18.15 -2.82
C ASN A 144 14.30 16.96 -1.85
N LYS A 145 14.25 17.27 -0.55
CA LYS A 145 14.14 16.24 0.50
C LYS A 145 13.08 16.53 1.55
N LYS A 146 12.78 17.83 1.79
CA LYS A 146 11.86 18.24 2.85
C LYS A 146 10.47 17.64 2.65
N SER A 147 10.00 16.88 3.61
CA SER A 147 8.70 16.20 3.61
C SER A 147 8.56 15.04 2.61
N PHE A 148 9.62 14.63 1.91
CA PHE A 148 9.62 13.46 1.05
C PHE A 148 10.10 12.22 1.81
N ARG A 149 9.52 11.06 1.46
CA ARG A 149 9.77 9.75 2.07
C ARG A 149 10.09 8.71 0.99
N ALA A 150 10.72 7.64 1.42
CA ALA A 150 10.92 6.42 0.64
C ALA A 150 10.10 5.28 1.24
N LEU A 151 9.34 4.58 0.42
CA LEU A 151 8.54 3.41 0.81
C LEU A 151 8.93 2.24 -0.10
N PRO A 152 9.74 1.28 0.37
CA PRO A 152 10.16 0.13 -0.42
C PRO A 152 9.01 -0.79 -0.82
N VAL A 153 9.10 -1.34 -2.03
CA VAL A 153 8.18 -2.36 -2.56
C VAL A 153 8.97 -3.47 -3.26
N ARG A 154 8.41 -4.67 -3.30
CA ARG A 154 8.90 -5.79 -4.11
C ARG A 154 7.74 -6.60 -4.68
N ASN A 155 7.99 -7.34 -5.75
CA ASN A 155 7.03 -8.33 -6.22
C ASN A 155 7.04 -9.55 -5.29
N LEU A 156 5.87 -10.16 -5.08
CA LEU A 156 5.79 -11.51 -4.50
C LEU A 156 6.32 -12.51 -5.52
N GLU A 157 7.08 -13.48 -5.06
CA GLU A 157 7.57 -14.61 -5.87
C GLU A 157 6.51 -15.68 -6.00
#